data_9dbbfcfe8db65228203b8591cd0d8735
#
_entry.id   9dbbfcfe8db65228203b8591cd0d8735
#
_cell.length_a   1.000
_cell.length_b   1.000
_cell.length_c   1.000
_cell.angle_alpha   90.00
_cell.angle_beta   90.00
_cell.angle_gamma   90.00
#
_symmetry.space_group_name_H-M   'P 1'
#
loop_
_entity.id
_entity.type
_entity.pdbx_description
1 polymer ?
#
loop_
_entity_poly.entity_id
_entity_poly.type
_entity_poly.pdbx_seq_one_letter_code
_entity_poly.pdbx_strand_id
1 'polypeptide(L)'
;MKKTILVALFATTLFACSTPAEKTASTTTDATASSCVKEGPEVDLMKKVVTAYSAGDWATMATCFSDTAKSWHNNDTVAMKMSDRIEMFKQLRASAGDVVDAGTPNYEVVTVPTTDSQYEGIKWGHAWINFKSTSKTGETSKSLTFVSFGIKDGKILYEQVIYDAK
;
A
#
# COMPACT_ATOMS: atom_id res chain seq x y z
N MET A 1 64.24 -11.07 -9.27
CA MET A 1 62.93 -11.02 -9.98
C MET A 1 61.87 -10.54 -8.99
N LYS A 2 61.52 -9.27 -9.03
CA LYS A 2 60.57 -8.63 -8.07
C LYS A 2 59.17 -8.68 -8.72
N LYS A 3 58.22 -9.36 -8.07
CA LYS A 3 56.80 -9.39 -8.47
C LYS A 3 56.07 -8.25 -7.80
N THR A 4 55.64 -7.28 -8.54
CA THR A 4 54.79 -6.16 -8.10
C THR A 4 53.33 -6.65 -8.07
N ILE A 5 52.70 -6.63 -6.89
CA ILE A 5 51.26 -6.92 -6.72
C ILE A 5 50.52 -5.61 -6.81
N LEU A 6 49.65 -5.49 -7.85
CA LEU A 6 48.76 -4.35 -8.05
C LEU A 6 47.47 -4.60 -7.24
N VAL A 7 47.29 -3.85 -6.14
CA VAL A 7 46.04 -3.87 -5.36
C VAL A 7 45.04 -2.88 -6.01
N ALA A 8 43.99 -3.40 -6.63
CA ALA A 8 42.88 -2.60 -7.13
C ALA A 8 41.93 -2.25 -5.95
N LEU A 9 41.87 -0.96 -5.64
CA LEU A 9 40.98 -0.41 -4.62
C LEU A 9 39.59 -0.25 -5.23
N PHE A 10 38.64 -1.12 -4.84
CA PHE A 10 37.22 -0.97 -5.17
C PHE A 10 36.61 0.07 -4.23
N ALA A 11 36.29 1.23 -4.77
CA ALA A 11 35.50 2.24 -4.06
C ALA A 11 34.02 1.86 -4.12
N THR A 12 33.48 1.34 -3.03
CA THR A 12 32.05 1.14 -2.84
C THR A 12 31.41 2.48 -2.49
N THR A 13 30.70 3.07 -3.43
CA THR A 13 29.83 4.23 -3.19
C THR A 13 28.58 3.79 -2.45
N LEU A 14 28.54 4.05 -1.17
CA LEU A 14 27.33 3.93 -0.35
C LEU A 14 26.39 5.08 -0.74
N PHE A 15 25.26 4.76 -1.36
CA PHE A 15 24.14 5.68 -1.50
C PHE A 15 23.51 5.90 -0.12
N ALA A 16 23.95 6.96 0.56
CA ALA A 16 23.29 7.44 1.75
C ALA A 16 22.04 8.22 1.33
N CYS A 17 20.86 7.75 1.71
CA CYS A 17 19.63 8.51 1.63
C CYS A 17 19.73 9.68 2.61
N SER A 18 20.01 10.88 2.12
CA SER A 18 20.13 12.09 2.93
C SER A 18 18.76 12.63 3.31
N THR A 19 18.59 12.95 4.59
CA THR A 19 17.53 13.73 5.23
C THR A 19 17.28 15.07 4.52
N PRO A 20 16.05 15.63 4.57
CA PRO A 20 15.68 16.79 3.78
C PRO A 20 16.34 18.07 4.31
N ALA A 21 17.15 18.71 3.50
CA ALA A 21 17.55 20.09 3.67
C ALA A 21 16.57 21.01 2.93
N GLU A 22 16.38 22.14 3.51
CA GLU A 22 15.54 23.29 3.20
C GLU A 22 15.22 23.58 1.72
N LYS A 23 13.98 24.01 1.56
CA LYS A 23 13.28 24.46 0.37
C LYS A 23 13.98 25.64 -0.30
N THR A 24 14.55 25.42 -1.47
CA THR A 24 14.73 26.49 -2.46
C THR A 24 13.94 26.11 -3.70
N ALA A 25 12.93 26.94 -4.00
CA ALA A 25 12.07 26.75 -5.16
C ALA A 25 12.89 26.90 -6.45
N SER A 26 12.99 25.81 -7.20
CA SER A 26 13.35 25.87 -8.63
C SER A 26 12.24 25.18 -9.40
N THR A 27 11.41 25.98 -10.04
CA THR A 27 10.38 25.59 -10.98
C THR A 27 11.04 25.09 -12.26
N THR A 28 11.19 23.79 -12.37
CA THR A 28 11.30 23.13 -13.69
C THR A 28 10.48 21.86 -13.59
N THR A 29 9.30 21.88 -14.20
CA THR A 29 8.37 20.77 -14.31
C THR A 29 8.97 19.72 -15.23
N ASP A 30 9.81 18.84 -14.70
CA ASP A 30 10.23 17.65 -15.42
C ASP A 30 9.18 16.56 -15.14
N ALA A 31 8.24 16.40 -16.07
CA ALA A 31 7.09 15.51 -16.00
C ALA A 31 7.46 14.01 -16.01
N THR A 32 8.74 13.68 -15.88
CA THR A 32 9.28 12.32 -16.07
C THR A 32 9.83 11.67 -14.79
N ALA A 33 9.84 12.34 -13.65
CA ALA A 33 10.39 11.77 -12.42
C ALA A 33 9.32 11.04 -11.61
N SER A 34 9.50 9.75 -11.37
CA SER A 34 8.75 9.02 -10.34
C SER A 34 9.03 9.63 -8.96
N SER A 35 7.99 9.94 -8.20
CA SER A 35 8.12 10.38 -6.81
C SER A 35 7.62 9.30 -5.86
N CYS A 36 8.31 9.11 -4.74
CA CYS A 36 7.89 8.22 -3.67
C CYS A 36 7.75 9.05 -2.38
N VAL A 37 6.57 9.05 -1.76
CA VAL A 37 6.31 9.76 -0.53
C VAL A 37 5.73 8.82 0.53
N LYS A 38 6.06 9.08 1.80
CA LYS A 38 5.61 8.27 2.96
C LYS A 38 4.62 9.00 3.86
N GLU A 39 4.24 10.21 3.47
CA GLU A 39 3.32 11.09 4.18
C GLU A 39 2.42 11.82 3.18
N GLY A 40 1.29 12.33 3.63
CA GLY A 40 0.38 13.10 2.83
C GLY A 40 -1.03 12.50 2.76
N PRO A 41 -1.95 13.17 2.06
CA PRO A 41 -3.36 12.82 2.07
C PRO A 41 -3.67 11.41 1.55
N GLU A 42 -2.90 10.91 0.59
CA GLU A 42 -3.07 9.55 0.06
C GLU A 42 -2.62 8.50 1.09
N VAL A 43 -1.53 8.76 1.82
CA VAL A 43 -1.07 7.90 2.93
C VAL A 43 -2.10 7.90 4.05
N ASP A 44 -2.68 9.06 4.40
CA ASP A 44 -3.71 9.15 5.42
C ASP A 44 -5.01 8.44 5.01
N LEU A 45 -5.36 8.47 3.72
CA LEU A 45 -6.47 7.69 3.18
C LEU A 45 -6.23 6.19 3.36
N MET A 46 -5.03 5.69 3.04
CA MET A 46 -4.67 4.28 3.24
C MET A 46 -4.72 3.87 4.72
N LYS A 47 -4.16 4.70 5.62
CA LYS A 47 -4.24 4.49 7.07
C LYS A 47 -5.68 4.39 7.53
N LYS A 48 -6.56 5.29 7.03
CA LYS A 48 -7.99 5.27 7.35
C LYS A 48 -8.65 3.95 6.93
N VAL A 49 -8.37 3.45 5.74
CA VAL A 49 -8.88 2.14 5.27
C VAL A 49 -8.43 1.01 6.18
N VAL A 50 -7.14 0.92 6.48
CA VAL A 50 -6.58 -0.17 7.30
C VAL A 50 -7.13 -0.12 8.72
N THR A 51 -7.25 1.08 9.30
CA THR A 51 -7.84 1.28 10.63
C THR A 51 -9.31 0.87 10.65
N ALA A 52 -10.09 1.32 9.66
CA ALA A 52 -11.51 0.98 9.55
C ALA A 52 -11.71 -0.54 9.37
N TYR A 53 -10.89 -1.18 8.51
CA TYR A 53 -10.88 -2.64 8.35
C TYR A 53 -10.58 -3.33 9.68
N SER A 54 -9.55 -2.93 10.41
CA SER A 54 -9.16 -3.52 11.70
C SER A 54 -10.25 -3.35 12.76
N ALA A 55 -10.93 -2.21 12.77
CA ALA A 55 -12.04 -1.94 13.68
C ALA A 55 -13.36 -2.62 13.28
N GLY A 56 -13.48 -3.09 12.03
CA GLY A 56 -14.78 -3.53 11.47
C GLY A 56 -15.73 -2.38 11.19
N ASP A 57 -15.19 -1.16 11.03
CA ASP A 57 -15.98 0.03 10.67
C ASP A 57 -16.15 0.10 9.13
N TRP A 58 -17.07 -0.72 8.67
CA TRP A 58 -17.35 -0.87 7.25
C TRP A 58 -17.94 0.39 6.62
N ALA A 59 -18.64 1.19 7.39
CA ALA A 59 -19.19 2.45 6.92
C ALA A 59 -18.07 3.45 6.60
N THR A 60 -17.14 3.64 7.53
CA THR A 60 -15.95 4.47 7.30
C THR A 60 -15.08 3.91 6.17
N MET A 61 -14.86 2.59 6.13
CA MET A 61 -14.12 1.95 5.05
C MET A 61 -14.74 2.27 3.67
N ALA A 62 -16.04 2.09 3.52
CA ALA A 62 -16.77 2.35 2.28
C ALA A 62 -16.57 3.81 1.79
N THR A 63 -16.50 4.79 2.70
CA THR A 63 -16.30 6.20 2.32
C THR A 63 -14.94 6.48 1.67
N CYS A 64 -13.95 5.60 1.83
CA CYS A 64 -12.63 5.76 1.25
C CYS A 64 -12.57 5.37 -0.23
N PHE A 65 -13.52 4.57 -0.70
CA PHE A 65 -13.57 4.07 -2.07
C PHE A 65 -14.55 4.86 -2.94
N SER A 66 -14.30 4.84 -4.25
CA SER A 66 -15.30 5.33 -5.21
C SER A 66 -16.42 4.30 -5.38
N ASP A 67 -17.59 4.74 -5.87
CA ASP A 67 -18.74 3.85 -6.11
C ASP A 67 -18.47 2.78 -7.17
N THR A 68 -17.47 3.02 -8.02
CA THR A 68 -17.04 2.12 -9.10
C THR A 68 -15.79 1.33 -8.75
N ALA A 69 -15.31 1.45 -7.51
CA ALA A 69 -14.05 0.81 -7.08
C ALA A 69 -14.08 -0.70 -7.25
N LYS A 70 -12.93 -1.23 -7.66
CA LYS A 70 -12.72 -2.65 -7.93
C LYS A 70 -11.63 -3.20 -7.02
N SER A 71 -11.82 -4.44 -6.59
CA SER A 71 -10.89 -5.16 -5.69
C SER A 71 -10.54 -6.52 -6.27
N TRP A 72 -9.24 -6.87 -6.17
CA TRP A 72 -8.69 -8.18 -6.49
C TRP A 72 -7.94 -8.73 -5.28
N HIS A 73 -8.14 -9.99 -4.95
CA HIS A 73 -7.44 -10.66 -3.87
C HIS A 73 -6.69 -11.89 -4.40
N ASN A 74 -5.40 -12.01 -4.04
CA ASN A 74 -4.52 -13.10 -4.47
C ASN A 74 -4.64 -13.39 -5.97
N ASN A 75 -5.24 -14.54 -6.30
CA ASN A 75 -5.37 -15.06 -7.66
C ASN A 75 -6.72 -14.76 -8.31
N ASP A 76 -7.47 -13.77 -7.82
CA ASP A 76 -8.72 -13.36 -8.47
C ASP A 76 -8.44 -13.01 -9.94
N THR A 77 -9.10 -13.70 -10.87
CA THR A 77 -9.00 -13.42 -12.31
C THR A 77 -9.99 -12.34 -12.75
N VAL A 78 -11.01 -12.08 -11.94
CA VAL A 78 -12.06 -11.09 -12.18
C VAL A 78 -12.18 -10.18 -10.96
N ALA A 79 -12.20 -8.88 -11.22
CA ALA A 79 -12.41 -7.89 -10.17
C ALA A 79 -13.79 -8.01 -9.54
N MET A 80 -13.85 -7.93 -8.22
CA MET A 80 -15.08 -7.75 -7.47
C MET A 80 -15.35 -6.25 -7.28
N LYS A 81 -16.61 -5.82 -7.28
CA LYS A 81 -16.94 -4.46 -6.82
C LYS A 81 -16.56 -4.33 -5.35
N MET A 82 -16.03 -3.17 -4.97
CA MET A 82 -15.60 -2.96 -3.57
C MET A 82 -16.76 -3.05 -2.58
N SER A 83 -17.97 -2.62 -2.97
CA SER A 83 -19.18 -2.80 -2.15
C SER A 83 -19.44 -4.26 -1.79
N ASP A 84 -19.31 -5.15 -2.77
CA ASP A 84 -19.55 -6.59 -2.59
C ASP A 84 -18.42 -7.22 -1.75
N ARG A 85 -17.20 -6.73 -1.94
CA ARG A 85 -16.04 -7.15 -1.13
C ARG A 85 -16.20 -6.77 0.34
N ILE A 86 -16.68 -5.56 0.63
CA ILE A 86 -16.96 -5.11 2.01
C ILE A 86 -18.06 -5.98 2.64
N GLU A 87 -19.09 -6.33 1.89
CA GLU A 87 -20.15 -7.19 2.41
C GLU A 87 -19.64 -8.60 2.73
N MET A 88 -18.75 -9.13 1.89
CA MET A 88 -18.06 -10.40 2.16
C MET A 88 -17.21 -10.31 3.45
N PHE A 89 -16.48 -9.22 3.67
CA PHE A 89 -15.70 -9.02 4.90
C PHE A 89 -16.59 -8.99 6.14
N LYS A 90 -17.75 -8.33 6.08
CA LYS A 90 -18.74 -8.34 7.19
C LYS A 90 -19.16 -9.74 7.53
N GLN A 91 -19.52 -10.55 6.54
CA GLN A 91 -19.97 -11.92 6.73
C GLN A 91 -18.87 -12.81 7.31
N LEU A 92 -17.64 -12.70 6.78
CA LEU A 92 -16.48 -13.44 7.29
C LEU A 92 -16.22 -13.11 8.76
N ARG A 93 -16.21 -11.83 9.12
CA ARG A 93 -16.01 -11.41 10.51
C ARG A 93 -17.15 -11.81 11.44
N ALA A 94 -18.39 -11.74 10.97
CA ALA A 94 -19.55 -12.18 11.75
C ALA A 94 -19.49 -13.68 12.07
N SER A 95 -18.99 -14.48 11.13
CA SER A 95 -18.85 -15.95 11.31
C SER A 95 -17.63 -16.30 12.16
N ALA A 96 -16.48 -15.75 11.88
CA ALA A 96 -15.23 -16.05 12.58
C ALA A 96 -15.13 -15.32 13.94
N GLY A 97 -15.74 -14.13 14.04
CA GLY A 97 -15.71 -13.28 15.23
C GLY A 97 -14.33 -12.74 15.57
N ASP A 98 -13.53 -12.54 14.55
CA ASP A 98 -12.14 -12.18 14.70
C ASP A 98 -11.94 -10.73 15.16
N VAL A 99 -11.04 -10.57 16.12
CA VAL A 99 -10.40 -9.29 16.39
C VAL A 99 -9.18 -9.20 15.48
N VAL A 100 -9.08 -8.13 14.70
CA VAL A 100 -7.99 -7.92 13.74
C VAL A 100 -7.13 -6.74 14.18
N ASP A 101 -5.83 -6.99 14.30
CA ASP A 101 -4.82 -5.98 14.60
C ASP A 101 -3.88 -5.88 13.38
N ALA A 102 -3.72 -4.68 12.85
CA ALA A 102 -2.83 -4.40 11.73
C ALA A 102 -1.38 -4.10 12.17
N GLY A 103 -1.11 -4.03 13.47
CA GLY A 103 0.20 -3.66 13.99
C GLY A 103 0.64 -2.28 13.51
N THR A 104 1.88 -2.20 13.04
CA THR A 104 2.47 -0.95 12.49
C THR A 104 2.74 -1.13 10.99
N PRO A 105 1.78 -0.79 10.12
CA PRO A 105 1.96 -0.92 8.68
C PRO A 105 2.99 0.07 8.13
N ASN A 106 3.69 -0.35 7.07
CA ASN A 106 4.49 0.56 6.26
C ASN A 106 3.68 1.03 5.05
N TYR A 107 3.75 2.33 4.79
CA TYR A 107 3.03 2.96 3.67
C TYR A 107 3.98 3.72 2.78
N GLU A 108 3.70 3.69 1.47
CA GLU A 108 4.31 4.59 0.51
C GLU A 108 3.34 4.91 -0.62
N VAL A 109 3.51 6.06 -1.26
CA VAL A 109 2.75 6.46 -2.45
C VAL A 109 3.73 6.78 -3.55
N VAL A 110 3.53 6.17 -4.70
CA VAL A 110 4.35 6.36 -5.90
C VAL A 110 3.50 7.00 -6.99
N THR A 111 4.04 8.08 -7.58
CA THR A 111 3.48 8.65 -8.80
C THR A 111 4.29 8.13 -9.97
N VAL A 112 3.64 7.40 -10.86
CA VAL A 112 4.27 6.82 -12.05
C VAL A 112 3.73 7.55 -13.27
N PRO A 113 4.59 8.16 -14.09
CA PRO A 113 4.17 8.68 -15.39
C PRO A 113 3.57 7.56 -16.24
N THR A 114 2.42 7.82 -16.84
CA THR A 114 1.75 6.85 -17.71
C THR A 114 1.28 7.51 -18.99
N THR A 115 1.37 6.77 -20.08
CA THR A 115 0.76 7.13 -21.38
C THR A 115 -0.63 6.51 -21.56
N ASP A 116 -1.04 5.62 -20.65
CA ASP A 116 -2.36 5.01 -20.67
C ASP A 116 -3.36 5.94 -19.98
N SER A 117 -4.31 6.48 -20.76
CA SER A 117 -5.30 7.45 -20.29
C SER A 117 -6.20 6.90 -19.17
N GLN A 118 -6.37 5.59 -19.07
CA GLN A 118 -7.18 4.97 -18.01
C GLN A 118 -6.51 5.12 -16.63
N TYR A 119 -5.18 5.28 -16.58
CA TYR A 119 -4.42 5.45 -15.34
C TYR A 119 -3.93 6.89 -15.13
N GLU A 120 -4.32 7.82 -16.00
CA GLU A 120 -3.93 9.22 -15.90
C GLU A 120 -4.40 9.83 -14.57
N GLY A 121 -3.45 10.45 -13.85
CA GLY A 121 -3.69 11.08 -12.56
C GLY A 121 -3.86 10.11 -11.38
N ILE A 122 -3.66 8.80 -11.59
CA ILE A 122 -3.67 7.82 -10.50
C ILE A 122 -2.32 7.84 -9.78
N LYS A 123 -2.38 7.96 -8.46
CA LYS A 123 -1.26 7.72 -7.56
C LYS A 123 -1.38 6.31 -6.99
N TRP A 124 -0.28 5.57 -6.99
CA TRP A 124 -0.26 4.20 -6.50
C TRP A 124 0.24 4.16 -5.06
N GLY A 125 -0.66 3.84 -4.15
CA GLY A 125 -0.35 3.65 -2.74
C GLY A 125 -0.06 2.19 -2.44
N HIS A 126 0.96 1.92 -1.64
CA HIS A 126 1.34 0.56 -1.23
C HIS A 126 1.36 0.48 0.29
N ALA A 127 0.85 -0.62 0.83
CA ALA A 127 0.89 -0.92 2.24
C ALA A 127 1.38 -2.34 2.50
N TRP A 128 2.34 -2.49 3.42
CA TRP A 128 2.79 -3.79 3.94
C TRP A 128 2.30 -3.91 5.37
N ILE A 129 1.47 -4.91 5.62
CA ILE A 129 0.71 -5.04 6.86
C ILE A 129 0.93 -6.43 7.44
N ASN A 130 1.31 -6.50 8.70
CA ASN A 130 1.35 -7.76 9.45
C ASN A 130 0.06 -7.88 10.27
N PHE A 131 -0.98 -8.43 9.67
CA PHE A 131 -2.22 -8.67 10.37
C PHE A 131 -2.06 -9.81 11.38
N LYS A 132 -2.63 -9.57 12.55
CA LYS A 132 -2.89 -10.60 13.55
C LYS A 132 -4.39 -10.68 13.75
N SER A 133 -4.99 -11.84 13.53
CA SER A 133 -6.39 -12.06 13.87
C SER A 133 -6.52 -13.04 15.03
N THR A 134 -7.55 -12.82 15.87
CA THR A 134 -7.85 -13.66 17.01
C THR A 134 -9.31 -14.06 16.91
N SER A 135 -9.58 -15.36 16.77
CA SER A 135 -10.93 -15.91 16.67
C SER A 135 -11.68 -15.86 18.01
N LYS A 136 -12.99 -16.15 17.98
CA LYS A 136 -13.82 -16.31 19.19
C LYS A 136 -13.31 -17.39 20.13
N THR A 137 -12.63 -18.40 19.61
CA THR A 137 -12.02 -19.49 20.39
C THR A 137 -10.67 -19.15 21.00
N GLY A 138 -10.15 -17.94 20.72
CA GLY A 138 -8.84 -17.48 21.17
C GLY A 138 -7.67 -17.91 20.30
N GLU A 139 -7.92 -18.62 19.20
CA GLU A 139 -6.87 -18.97 18.24
C GLU A 139 -6.37 -17.73 17.53
N THR A 140 -5.06 -17.62 17.38
CA THR A 140 -4.45 -16.51 16.67
C THR A 140 -3.80 -16.97 15.38
N SER A 141 -4.02 -16.20 14.31
CA SER A 141 -3.31 -16.34 13.04
C SER A 141 -2.58 -15.04 12.68
N LYS A 142 -1.55 -15.16 11.86
CA LYS A 142 -0.79 -14.01 11.34
C LYS A 142 -0.72 -14.13 9.82
N SER A 143 -0.85 -13.01 9.13
CA SER A 143 -0.63 -12.93 7.71
C SER A 143 0.18 -11.69 7.34
N LEU A 144 1.19 -11.88 6.48
CA LEU A 144 1.81 -10.75 5.80
C LEU A 144 0.95 -10.41 4.59
N THR A 145 0.48 -9.18 4.53
CA THR A 145 -0.40 -8.70 3.48
C THR A 145 0.22 -7.50 2.79
N PHE A 146 0.32 -7.55 1.48
CA PHE A 146 0.63 -6.42 0.63
C PHE A 146 -0.66 -5.92 -0.01
N VAL A 147 -0.90 -4.61 0.07
CA VAL A 147 -2.05 -3.97 -0.57
C VAL A 147 -1.55 -2.87 -1.48
N SER A 148 -2.03 -2.86 -2.72
CA SER A 148 -1.82 -1.78 -3.67
C SER A 148 -3.15 -1.06 -3.91
N PHE A 149 -3.13 0.27 -3.83
CA PHE A 149 -4.28 1.14 -4.03
C PHE A 149 -4.03 2.08 -5.21
N GLY A 150 -4.95 2.12 -6.18
CA GLY A 150 -5.00 3.17 -7.18
C GLY A 150 -5.88 4.32 -6.66
N ILE A 151 -5.27 5.47 -6.39
CA ILE A 151 -5.90 6.62 -5.72
C ILE A 151 -6.01 7.78 -6.71
N LYS A 152 -7.20 8.36 -6.83
CA LYS A 152 -7.45 9.56 -7.62
C LYS A 152 -8.53 10.41 -6.94
N ASP A 153 -8.36 11.72 -6.93
CA ASP A 153 -9.32 12.69 -6.39
C ASP A 153 -9.77 12.37 -4.94
N GLY A 154 -8.83 11.90 -4.10
CA GLY A 154 -9.09 11.57 -2.71
C GLY A 154 -9.93 10.30 -2.50
N LYS A 155 -10.08 9.46 -3.52
CA LYS A 155 -10.80 8.18 -3.47
C LYS A 155 -9.94 7.04 -4.02
N ILE A 156 -10.16 5.84 -3.50
CA ILE A 156 -9.56 4.62 -4.02
C ILE A 156 -10.48 4.08 -5.14
N LEU A 157 -9.89 3.87 -6.32
CA LEU A 157 -10.55 3.30 -7.50
C LEU A 157 -10.23 1.82 -7.66
N TYR A 158 -9.02 1.44 -7.26
CA TYR A 158 -8.50 0.08 -7.41
C TYR A 158 -7.86 -0.37 -6.11
N GLU A 159 -8.09 -1.61 -5.75
CA GLU A 159 -7.43 -2.30 -4.66
C GLU A 159 -6.95 -3.66 -5.14
N GLN A 160 -5.69 -3.97 -4.88
CA GLN A 160 -5.15 -5.32 -5.05
C GLN A 160 -4.55 -5.77 -3.74
N VAL A 161 -4.97 -6.93 -3.26
CA VAL A 161 -4.48 -7.52 -2.01
C VAL A 161 -3.80 -8.84 -2.31
N ILE A 162 -2.57 -8.97 -1.83
CA ILE A 162 -1.79 -10.20 -1.87
C ILE A 162 -1.45 -10.57 -0.43
N TYR A 163 -1.81 -11.75 0.00
CA TYR A 163 -1.54 -12.22 1.35
C TYR A 163 -1.09 -13.69 1.35
N ASP A 164 -0.22 -14.01 2.29
CA ASP A 164 0.20 -15.36 2.58
C ASP A 164 -0.79 -15.96 3.58
N ALA A 165 -1.68 -16.83 3.08
CA ALA A 165 -2.60 -17.59 3.92
C ALA A 165 -1.87 -18.85 4.42
N LYS A 166 -1.37 -18.78 5.66
CA LYS A 166 -0.80 -19.96 6.36
C LYS A 166 -1.84 -20.62 7.22
#